data_7d3ca18e1019bbfc2541774d79a4f0ce
#
_entry.id   7d3ca18e1019bbfc2541774d79a4f0ce
#
_cell.length_a   1.000
_cell.length_b   1.000
_cell.length_c   1.000
_cell.angle_alpha   90.00
_cell.angle_beta   90.00
_cell.angle_gamma   90.00
#
_symmetry.space_group_name_H-M   'P 1'
#
loop_
_entity.id
_entity.type
_entity.pdbx_description
1 polymer ?
#
loop_
_entity_poly.entity_id
_entity_poly.type
_entity_poly.pdbx_seq_one_letter_code
_entity_poly.pdbx_strand_id
1 'polypeptide(L)'
;ASDVYKRQVVKTTGRVVEVPVGDALTGRVVNALGQPIDEKGPIDTDKYRPVERVAYGVIDRQAVDTPVQTGIKAIDSMVPIGRGQRELIIGDRQTGKTAIAVDTIINQKGQNMHCIYVAIGQKASTVAGIVKTLKEHDAMEYTTVVASTASELAPLQYIAPYAGCAIGEEWMERGEDVLIIYDDLSKHAVAYLSLIHI
;
A
#
# COMPACT_ATOMS: atom_id res chain seq x y z
N ALA A 1 -31.31 1.59 18.32
CA ALA A 1 -30.12 1.71 17.44
C ALA A 1 -30.25 2.89 16.45
N SER A 2 -31.46 3.23 15.98
CA SER A 2 -31.68 4.31 14.99
C SER A 2 -31.45 5.73 15.53
N ASP A 3 -31.45 5.94 16.84
CA ASP A 3 -31.40 7.30 17.46
C ASP A 3 -29.97 7.83 17.65
N VAL A 4 -28.97 6.97 17.69
CA VAL A 4 -27.58 7.38 17.88
C VAL A 4 -27.06 8.14 16.66
N TYR A 5 -27.43 7.71 15.47
CA TYR A 5 -26.97 8.32 14.21
C TYR A 5 -27.61 9.68 13.90
N LYS A 6 -28.81 9.94 14.42
CA LYS A 6 -29.53 11.21 14.19
C LYS A 6 -28.93 12.43 14.90
N ARG A 7 -28.00 12.22 15.85
CA ARG A 7 -27.35 13.29 16.62
C ARG A 7 -25.99 13.67 16.09
N GLN A 8 -25.48 12.98 15.08
CA GLN A 8 -24.18 13.28 14.48
C GLN A 8 -24.30 14.51 13.56
N VAL A 9 -23.35 15.43 13.69
CA VAL A 9 -23.22 16.57 12.81
C VAL A 9 -22.20 16.22 11.73
N VAL A 10 -22.64 16.20 10.48
CA VAL A 10 -21.77 15.99 9.32
C VAL A 10 -21.41 17.36 8.75
N LYS A 11 -20.11 17.61 8.59
CA LYS A 11 -19.57 18.84 7.99
C LYS A 11 -18.69 18.48 6.80
N THR A 12 -18.81 19.22 5.71
CA THR A 12 -17.86 19.11 4.60
C THR A 12 -16.51 19.70 5.03
N THR A 13 -15.43 19.03 4.62
CA THR A 13 -14.06 19.51 4.83
C THR A 13 -13.63 20.51 3.77
N GLY A 14 -14.37 20.63 2.66
CA GLY A 14 -14.00 21.44 1.50
C GLY A 14 -12.81 20.89 0.70
N ARG A 15 -12.31 19.70 1.05
CA ARG A 15 -11.20 19.01 0.37
C ARG A 15 -11.62 17.63 -0.09
N VAL A 16 -11.05 17.16 -1.20
CA VAL A 16 -11.10 15.74 -1.58
C VAL A 16 -10.24 14.93 -0.62
N VAL A 17 -10.46 13.62 -0.57
CA VAL A 17 -9.63 12.74 0.25
C VAL A 17 -8.21 12.73 -0.31
N GLU A 18 -7.26 13.13 0.51
CA GLU A 18 -5.84 13.24 0.17
C GLU A 18 -4.97 12.58 1.25
N VAL A 19 -3.79 12.15 0.88
CA VAL A 19 -2.80 11.54 1.78
C VAL A 19 -1.48 12.30 1.73
N PRO A 20 -0.73 12.37 2.83
CA PRO A 20 0.63 12.90 2.83
C PRO A 20 1.52 12.03 1.93
N VAL A 21 2.47 12.64 1.25
CA VAL A 21 3.41 11.95 0.34
C VAL A 21 4.84 12.45 0.54
N GLY A 22 5.79 11.70 -0.01
CA GLY A 22 7.22 12.03 0.00
C GLY A 22 8.03 11.22 1.02
N ASP A 23 9.30 11.57 1.14
CA ASP A 23 10.32 10.77 1.87
C ASP A 23 10.05 10.66 3.37
N ALA A 24 9.26 11.59 3.94
CA ALA A 24 8.82 11.54 5.34
C ALA A 24 7.98 10.29 5.68
N LEU A 25 7.46 9.59 4.67
CA LEU A 25 6.70 8.34 4.83
C LEU A 25 7.59 7.10 4.85
N THR A 26 8.83 7.19 4.41
CA THR A 26 9.76 6.06 4.41
C THR A 26 10.02 5.59 5.84
N GLY A 27 9.90 4.30 6.08
CA GLY A 27 10.05 3.71 7.42
C GLY A 27 8.86 3.89 8.35
N ARG A 28 7.74 4.42 7.86
CA ARG A 28 6.54 4.69 8.64
C ARG A 28 5.44 3.65 8.41
N VAL A 29 4.58 3.53 9.41
CA VAL A 29 3.34 2.76 9.32
C VAL A 29 2.18 3.73 9.48
N VAL A 30 1.32 3.79 8.46
CA VAL A 30 0.20 4.73 8.40
C VAL A 30 -1.13 4.01 8.15
N ASN A 31 -2.24 4.66 8.48
CA ASN A 31 -3.56 4.18 8.10
C ASN A 31 -3.92 4.61 6.65
N ALA A 32 -5.12 4.25 6.19
CA ALA A 32 -5.60 4.59 4.85
C ALA A 32 -5.75 6.09 4.56
N LEU A 33 -5.72 6.94 5.57
CA LEU A 33 -5.72 8.41 5.46
C LEU A 33 -4.32 9.02 5.60
N GLY A 34 -3.27 8.18 5.64
CA GLY A 34 -1.90 8.64 5.81
C GLY A 34 -1.54 9.10 7.23
N GLN A 35 -2.40 8.84 8.21
CA GLN A 35 -2.12 9.17 9.61
C GLN A 35 -1.19 8.12 10.22
N PRO A 36 -0.15 8.51 10.96
CA PRO A 36 0.79 7.56 11.55
C PRO A 36 0.13 6.73 12.66
N ILE A 37 0.43 5.43 12.67
CA ILE A 37 -0.03 4.46 13.66
C ILE A 37 1.15 3.71 14.30
N ASP A 38 2.37 4.21 14.10
CA ASP A 38 3.65 3.59 14.53
C ASP A 38 4.25 4.24 15.79
N GLU A 39 3.52 5.14 16.45
CA GLU A 39 3.95 5.85 17.66
C GLU A 39 5.20 6.74 17.48
N LYS A 40 5.65 6.97 16.24
CA LYS A 40 6.82 7.78 15.93
C LYS A 40 6.52 9.30 15.76
N GLY A 41 5.32 9.74 16.16
CA GLY A 41 4.90 11.13 16.02
C GLY A 41 4.34 11.48 14.63
N PRO A 42 3.96 12.72 14.39
CA PRO A 42 3.36 13.17 13.13
C PRO A 42 4.32 13.01 11.96
N ILE A 43 3.76 12.96 10.76
CA ILE A 43 4.52 12.99 9.50
C ILE A 43 4.72 14.44 9.12
N ASP A 44 5.98 14.85 9.04
CA ASP A 44 6.37 16.21 8.68
C ASP A 44 6.49 16.32 7.16
N THR A 45 5.41 16.72 6.50
CA THR A 45 5.38 16.96 5.05
C THR A 45 4.33 18.00 4.70
N ASP A 46 4.68 18.88 3.77
CA ASP A 46 3.76 19.87 3.19
C ASP A 46 3.09 19.35 1.91
N LYS A 47 3.48 18.15 1.45
CA LYS A 47 2.97 17.58 0.20
C LYS A 47 1.84 16.60 0.47
N TYR A 48 0.74 16.79 -0.26
CA TYR A 48 -0.43 15.91 -0.23
C TYR A 48 -0.86 15.56 -1.64
N ARG A 49 -1.40 14.36 -1.82
CA ARG A 49 -1.98 13.90 -3.09
C ARG A 49 -3.38 13.36 -2.89
N PRO A 50 -4.32 13.65 -3.80
CA PRO A 50 -5.62 13.03 -3.79
C PRO A 50 -5.47 11.52 -4.00
N VAL A 51 -6.27 10.74 -3.27
CA VAL A 51 -6.22 9.26 -3.35
C VAL A 51 -6.81 8.73 -4.67
N GLU A 52 -7.72 9.47 -5.28
CA GLU A 52 -8.29 9.15 -6.59
C GLU A 52 -7.85 10.18 -7.63
N ARG A 53 -7.21 9.71 -8.68
CA ARG A 53 -6.84 10.51 -9.86
C ARG A 53 -6.89 9.66 -11.11
N VAL A 54 -6.94 10.32 -12.25
CA VAL A 54 -6.90 9.65 -13.55
C VAL A 54 -5.51 9.00 -13.73
N ALA A 55 -5.50 7.70 -14.04
CA ALA A 55 -4.26 6.98 -14.31
C ALA A 55 -3.61 7.46 -15.61
N TYR A 56 -2.26 7.37 -15.67
CA TYR A 56 -1.52 7.66 -16.89
C TYR A 56 -1.96 6.77 -18.05
N GLY A 57 -2.10 7.37 -19.22
CA GLY A 57 -2.45 6.68 -20.46
C GLY A 57 -1.34 5.77 -20.96
N VAL A 58 -1.64 4.98 -21.99
CA VAL A 58 -0.66 4.05 -22.57
C VAL A 58 0.53 4.79 -23.19
N ILE A 59 0.31 5.99 -23.72
CA ILE A 59 1.34 6.79 -24.38
C ILE A 59 2.34 7.37 -23.37
N ASP A 60 1.88 7.62 -22.13
CA ASP A 60 2.71 8.24 -21.08
C ASP A 60 3.58 7.21 -20.33
N ARG A 61 3.43 5.93 -20.66
CA ARG A 61 4.13 4.84 -19.95
C ARG A 61 5.40 4.46 -20.66
N GLN A 62 6.45 4.18 -19.89
CA GLN A 62 7.70 3.60 -20.41
C GLN A 62 7.52 2.11 -20.72
N ALA A 63 8.36 1.61 -21.64
CA ALA A 63 8.49 0.18 -21.86
C ALA A 63 9.05 -0.52 -20.60
N VAL A 64 8.59 -1.74 -20.35
CA VAL A 64 9.10 -2.57 -19.25
C VAL A 64 10.33 -3.32 -19.75
N ASP A 65 11.51 -2.85 -19.40
CA ASP A 65 12.80 -3.37 -19.86
C ASP A 65 13.78 -3.73 -18.73
N THR A 66 13.46 -3.31 -17.51
CA THR A 66 14.31 -3.53 -16.34
C THR A 66 13.65 -4.53 -15.39
N PRO A 67 14.32 -5.66 -15.01
CA PRO A 67 13.74 -6.66 -14.13
C PRO A 67 13.70 -6.20 -12.67
N VAL A 68 12.68 -6.67 -11.94
CA VAL A 68 12.63 -6.64 -10.48
C VAL A 68 13.36 -7.87 -9.97
N GLN A 69 14.35 -7.68 -9.10
CA GLN A 69 15.05 -8.79 -8.45
C GLN A 69 14.24 -9.24 -7.23
N THR A 70 13.41 -10.26 -7.39
CA THR A 70 12.59 -10.78 -6.28
C THR A 70 13.41 -11.59 -5.28
N GLY A 71 14.57 -12.09 -5.70
CA GLY A 71 15.42 -13.01 -4.93
C GLY A 71 14.88 -14.45 -4.90
N ILE A 72 13.76 -14.69 -5.55
CA ILE A 72 13.14 -16.01 -5.64
C ILE A 72 13.54 -16.64 -6.98
N LYS A 73 14.41 -17.63 -6.90
CA LYS A 73 15.05 -18.26 -8.06
C LYS A 73 14.06 -18.67 -9.16
N ALA A 74 12.92 -19.26 -8.76
CA ALA A 74 11.90 -19.71 -9.71
C ALA A 74 11.23 -18.54 -10.45
N ILE A 75 11.05 -17.40 -9.80
CA ILE A 75 10.46 -16.21 -10.43
C ILE A 75 11.51 -15.56 -11.32
N ASP A 76 12.66 -15.22 -10.77
CA ASP A 76 13.69 -14.43 -11.46
C ASP A 76 14.26 -15.15 -12.72
N SER A 77 14.28 -16.49 -12.71
CA SER A 77 14.84 -17.26 -13.82
C SER A 77 13.81 -17.73 -14.87
N MET A 78 12.55 -17.94 -14.49
CA MET A 78 11.55 -18.54 -15.38
C MET A 78 10.40 -17.62 -15.73
N VAL A 79 10.02 -16.71 -14.83
CA VAL A 79 8.89 -15.80 -14.99
C VAL A 79 9.29 -14.42 -14.45
N PRO A 80 10.32 -13.77 -15.01
CA PRO A 80 10.84 -12.53 -14.49
C PRO A 80 9.76 -11.42 -14.52
N ILE A 81 9.72 -10.64 -13.44
CA ILE A 81 8.81 -9.51 -13.31
C ILE A 81 9.60 -8.24 -13.64
N GLY A 82 9.05 -7.36 -14.48
CA GLY A 82 9.67 -6.10 -14.84
C GLY A 82 9.19 -4.92 -14.00
N ARG A 83 10.05 -3.91 -13.85
CA ARG A 83 9.67 -2.63 -13.22
C ARG A 83 8.62 -1.93 -14.08
N GLY A 84 7.48 -1.62 -13.49
CA GLY A 84 6.29 -1.13 -14.19
C GLY A 84 5.26 -2.20 -14.55
N GLN A 85 5.56 -3.49 -14.32
CA GLN A 85 4.63 -4.59 -14.54
C GLN A 85 3.62 -4.68 -13.38
N ARG A 86 2.44 -5.18 -13.70
CA ARG A 86 1.44 -5.60 -12.72
C ARG A 86 1.37 -7.11 -12.70
N GLU A 87 1.60 -7.71 -11.54
CA GLU A 87 1.63 -9.14 -11.35
C GLU A 87 0.59 -9.57 -10.32
N LEU A 88 -0.09 -10.68 -10.56
CA LEU A 88 -1.07 -11.26 -9.67
C LEU A 88 -0.52 -12.54 -9.03
N ILE A 89 -0.41 -12.56 -7.71
CA ILE A 89 -0.12 -13.77 -6.94
C ILE A 89 -1.45 -14.35 -6.47
N ILE A 90 -1.87 -15.46 -7.09
CA ILE A 90 -3.13 -16.13 -6.78
C ILE A 90 -2.88 -17.50 -6.12
N GLY A 91 -3.72 -17.85 -5.16
CA GLY A 91 -3.66 -19.13 -4.45
C GLY A 91 -4.56 -19.15 -3.23
N ASP A 92 -4.77 -20.33 -2.67
CA ASP A 92 -5.57 -20.54 -1.47
C ASP A 92 -4.96 -19.87 -0.22
N ARG A 93 -5.68 -19.91 0.88
CA ARG A 93 -5.17 -19.43 2.17
C ARG A 93 -3.93 -20.22 2.59
N GLN A 94 -2.95 -19.53 3.19
CA GLN A 94 -1.71 -20.12 3.73
C GLN A 94 -0.80 -20.83 2.68
N THR A 95 -0.91 -20.44 1.40
CA THR A 95 -0.05 -20.98 0.33
C THR A 95 1.25 -20.20 0.13
N GLY A 96 1.57 -19.26 1.00
CA GLY A 96 2.83 -18.51 0.94
C GLY A 96 2.78 -17.22 0.14
N LYS A 97 1.60 -16.73 -0.30
CA LYS A 97 1.49 -15.47 -1.07
C LYS A 97 2.15 -14.28 -0.38
N THR A 98 1.83 -14.07 0.90
CA THR A 98 2.43 -12.99 1.71
C THR A 98 3.93 -13.18 1.89
N ALA A 99 4.42 -14.43 2.00
CA ALA A 99 5.85 -14.71 2.11
C ALA A 99 6.59 -14.24 0.85
N ILE A 100 6.09 -14.59 -0.34
CA ILE A 100 6.64 -14.12 -1.63
C ILE A 100 6.73 -12.60 -1.65
N ALA A 101 5.67 -11.93 -1.22
CA ALA A 101 5.60 -10.47 -1.20
C ALA A 101 6.62 -9.84 -0.23
N VAL A 102 6.71 -10.36 1.00
CA VAL A 102 7.63 -9.87 2.03
C VAL A 102 9.09 -10.16 1.64
N ASP A 103 9.39 -11.36 1.13
CA ASP A 103 10.72 -11.70 0.67
C ASP A 103 11.16 -10.81 -0.50
N THR A 104 10.25 -10.50 -1.42
CA THR A 104 10.52 -9.55 -2.50
C THR A 104 10.87 -8.17 -1.98
N ILE A 105 10.17 -7.65 -0.97
CA ILE A 105 10.52 -6.37 -0.33
C ILE A 105 11.91 -6.45 0.30
N ILE A 106 12.21 -7.50 1.08
CA ILE A 106 13.49 -7.66 1.75
C ILE A 106 14.65 -7.67 0.73
N ASN A 107 14.44 -8.30 -0.41
CA ASN A 107 15.44 -8.40 -1.48
C ASN A 107 15.61 -7.12 -2.31
N GLN A 108 14.82 -6.06 -2.05
CA GLN A 108 15.06 -4.74 -2.68
C GLN A 108 16.18 -3.93 -2.00
N LYS A 109 16.79 -4.44 -0.94
CA LYS A 109 17.91 -3.75 -0.27
C LYS A 109 19.03 -3.43 -1.28
N GLY A 110 19.34 -2.14 -1.46
CA GLY A 110 20.35 -1.67 -2.41
C GLY A 110 19.92 -1.64 -3.89
N GLN A 111 18.64 -1.89 -4.20
CA GLN A 111 18.12 -1.85 -5.57
C GLN A 111 17.54 -0.49 -6.00
N ASN A 112 17.70 0.55 -5.18
CA ASN A 112 17.12 1.89 -5.40
C ASN A 112 15.62 1.83 -5.70
N MET A 113 14.88 1.13 -4.85
CA MET A 113 13.45 0.95 -5.01
C MET A 113 12.73 1.30 -3.71
N HIS A 114 11.73 2.17 -3.79
CA HIS A 114 10.80 2.40 -2.71
C HIS A 114 9.78 1.28 -2.65
N CYS A 115 9.53 0.74 -1.46
CA CYS A 115 8.54 -0.32 -1.28
C CYS A 115 7.33 0.21 -0.50
N ILE A 116 6.14 -0.20 -0.92
CA ILE A 116 4.91 0.10 -0.20
C ILE A 116 4.17 -1.21 0.03
N TYR A 117 3.94 -1.54 1.29
CA TYR A 117 3.11 -2.69 1.66
C TYR A 117 1.75 -2.21 2.13
N VAL A 118 0.70 -2.54 1.38
CA VAL A 118 -0.68 -2.17 1.69
C VAL A 118 -1.41 -3.37 2.27
N ALA A 119 -1.63 -3.37 3.58
CA ALA A 119 -2.38 -4.38 4.29
C ALA A 119 -3.88 -4.02 4.29
N ILE A 120 -4.71 -4.82 3.62
CA ILE A 120 -6.14 -4.56 3.46
C ILE A 120 -6.95 -5.60 4.25
N GLY A 121 -7.72 -5.16 5.24
CA GLY A 121 -8.60 -6.02 6.02
C GLY A 121 -7.88 -7.14 6.78
N GLN A 122 -6.60 -6.99 7.07
CA GLN A 122 -5.82 -7.96 7.84
C GLN A 122 -5.98 -7.75 9.35
N LYS A 123 -5.67 -8.78 10.14
CA LYS A 123 -5.60 -8.64 11.60
C LYS A 123 -4.41 -7.74 11.97
N ALA A 124 -4.61 -6.86 12.95
CA ALA A 124 -3.53 -5.99 13.44
C ALA A 124 -2.28 -6.76 13.86
N SER A 125 -2.45 -7.94 14.48
CA SER A 125 -1.32 -8.81 14.86
C SER A 125 -0.53 -9.33 13.66
N THR A 126 -1.19 -9.60 12.53
CA THR A 126 -0.52 -10.02 11.29
C THR A 126 0.32 -8.88 10.73
N VAL A 127 -0.26 -7.68 10.65
CA VAL A 127 0.46 -6.49 10.19
C VAL A 127 1.67 -6.19 11.09
N ALA A 128 1.49 -6.27 12.41
CA ALA A 128 2.58 -6.09 13.37
C ALA A 128 3.72 -7.12 13.17
N GLY A 129 3.36 -8.38 12.88
CA GLY A 129 4.33 -9.43 12.55
C GLY A 129 5.14 -9.11 11.30
N ILE A 130 4.48 -8.65 10.23
CA ILE A 130 5.14 -8.26 8.98
C ILE A 130 6.07 -7.06 9.21
N VAL A 131 5.61 -6.01 9.90
CA VAL A 131 6.43 -4.85 10.25
C VAL A 131 7.66 -5.27 11.07
N LYS A 132 7.49 -6.22 12.00
CA LYS A 132 8.61 -6.78 12.78
C LYS A 132 9.62 -7.48 11.87
N THR A 133 9.16 -8.35 10.97
CA THR A 133 10.03 -9.04 10.00
C THR A 133 10.78 -8.06 9.12
N LEU A 134 10.12 -7.03 8.59
CA LEU A 134 10.76 -6.00 7.78
C LEU A 134 11.82 -5.22 8.57
N LYS A 135 11.56 -4.91 9.86
CA LYS A 135 12.54 -4.28 10.74
C LYS A 135 13.76 -5.14 11.01
N GLU A 136 13.57 -6.44 11.24
CA GLU A 136 14.65 -7.40 11.52
C GLU A 136 15.60 -7.56 10.32
N HIS A 137 15.16 -7.23 9.11
CA HIS A 137 15.95 -7.28 7.87
C HIS A 137 16.35 -5.88 7.35
N ASP A 138 16.21 -4.82 8.16
CA ASP A 138 16.46 -3.43 7.78
C ASP A 138 15.61 -2.94 6.58
N ALA A 139 14.59 -3.69 6.18
CA ALA A 139 13.78 -3.36 5.01
C ALA A 139 12.85 -2.16 5.24
N MET A 140 12.63 -1.75 6.49
CA MET A 140 11.88 -0.53 6.79
C MET A 140 12.62 0.75 6.37
N GLU A 141 13.92 0.71 6.09
CA GLU A 141 14.68 1.88 5.64
C GLU A 141 14.22 2.39 4.25
N TYR A 142 13.56 1.55 3.46
CA TYR A 142 13.04 1.88 2.13
C TYR A 142 11.57 1.47 1.95
N THR A 143 10.88 1.12 3.03
CA THR A 143 9.50 0.61 2.98
C THR A 143 8.55 1.49 3.78
N THR A 144 7.39 1.79 3.18
CA THR A 144 6.22 2.39 3.84
C THR A 144 5.14 1.33 3.97
N VAL A 145 4.50 1.25 5.14
CA VAL A 145 3.37 0.34 5.37
C VAL A 145 2.08 1.14 5.49
N VAL A 146 1.10 0.84 4.64
CA VAL A 146 -0.26 1.38 4.73
C VAL A 146 -1.17 0.28 5.26
N ALA A 147 -1.73 0.46 6.44
CA ALA A 147 -2.55 -0.57 7.07
C ALA A 147 -4.00 -0.10 7.25
N SER A 148 -4.91 -0.91 6.73
CA SER A 148 -6.33 -0.84 7.06
C SER A 148 -6.77 -2.20 7.59
N THR A 149 -6.95 -2.26 8.91
CA THR A 149 -7.21 -3.53 9.60
C THR A 149 -8.66 -4.01 9.43
N ALA A 150 -8.91 -5.29 9.73
CA ALA A 150 -10.24 -5.89 9.65
C ALA A 150 -11.26 -5.25 10.62
N SER A 151 -10.80 -4.53 11.63
CA SER A 151 -11.66 -3.82 12.60
C SER A 151 -12.04 -2.41 12.15
N GLU A 152 -11.41 -1.91 11.08
CA GLU A 152 -11.73 -0.60 10.52
C GLU A 152 -12.98 -0.63 9.64
N LEU A 153 -13.57 0.55 9.45
CA LEU A 153 -14.76 0.70 8.62
C LEU A 153 -14.45 0.37 7.15
N ALA A 154 -15.42 -0.22 6.46
CA ALA A 154 -15.29 -0.60 5.05
C ALA A 154 -14.78 0.54 4.13
N PRO A 155 -15.18 1.82 4.27
CA PRO A 155 -14.63 2.91 3.48
C PRO A 155 -13.12 3.07 3.60
N LEU A 156 -12.54 2.83 4.78
CA LEU A 156 -11.08 2.91 4.97
C LEU A 156 -10.37 1.73 4.30
N GLN A 157 -10.94 0.53 4.36
CA GLN A 157 -10.42 -0.62 3.63
C GLN A 157 -10.51 -0.42 2.11
N TYR A 158 -11.57 0.26 1.64
CA TYR A 158 -11.72 0.63 0.23
C TYR A 158 -10.65 1.63 -0.23
N ILE A 159 -10.35 2.65 0.57
CA ILE A 159 -9.41 3.71 0.23
C ILE A 159 -7.94 3.23 0.31
N ALA A 160 -7.62 2.25 1.15
CA ALA A 160 -6.24 1.84 1.44
C ALA A 160 -5.37 1.57 0.19
N PRO A 161 -5.81 0.81 -0.83
CA PRO A 161 -5.00 0.59 -2.02
C PRO A 161 -4.76 1.86 -2.84
N TYR A 162 -5.74 2.77 -2.89
CA TYR A 162 -5.59 4.07 -3.57
C TYR A 162 -4.63 4.98 -2.82
N ALA A 163 -4.66 4.97 -1.48
CA ALA A 163 -3.70 5.68 -0.65
C ALA A 163 -2.26 5.21 -0.89
N GLY A 164 -2.06 3.88 -0.91
CA GLY A 164 -0.75 3.30 -1.23
C GLY A 164 -0.28 3.67 -2.64
N CYS A 165 -1.18 3.67 -3.62
CA CYS A 165 -0.88 4.09 -4.99
C CYS A 165 -0.47 5.58 -5.03
N ALA A 166 -1.26 6.47 -4.42
CA ALA A 166 -0.98 7.91 -4.40
C ALA A 166 0.37 8.25 -3.74
N ILE A 167 0.76 7.50 -2.69
CA ILE A 167 2.08 7.62 -2.07
C ILE A 167 3.18 7.22 -3.07
N GLY A 168 3.01 6.10 -3.77
CA GLY A 168 3.98 5.60 -4.74
C GLY A 168 4.11 6.49 -5.97
N GLU A 169 3.02 7.09 -6.43
CA GLU A 169 3.03 8.01 -7.57
C GLU A 169 3.91 9.25 -7.35
N GLU A 170 4.10 9.69 -6.11
CA GLU A 170 5.00 10.80 -5.81
C GLU A 170 6.44 10.46 -6.18
N TRP A 171 6.92 9.28 -5.82
CA TRP A 171 8.27 8.83 -6.18
C TRP A 171 8.38 8.49 -7.67
N MET A 172 7.36 7.84 -8.23
CA MET A 172 7.31 7.54 -9.66
C MET A 172 7.43 8.81 -10.53
N GLU A 173 6.73 9.89 -10.17
CA GLU A 173 6.80 11.18 -10.90
C GLU A 173 8.15 11.88 -10.75
N ARG A 174 8.94 11.53 -9.73
CA ARG A 174 10.33 11.96 -9.59
C ARG A 174 11.31 11.09 -10.39
N GLY A 175 10.81 10.04 -11.07
CA GLY A 175 11.64 9.11 -11.85
C GLY A 175 12.27 8.01 -10.99
N GLU A 176 11.71 7.76 -9.79
CA GLU A 176 12.18 6.73 -8.87
C GLU A 176 11.32 5.47 -9.01
N ASP A 177 11.91 4.31 -8.82
CA ASP A 177 11.19 3.04 -8.91
C ASP A 177 10.42 2.71 -7.64
N VAL A 178 9.20 2.21 -7.81
CA VAL A 178 8.30 1.88 -6.70
C VAL A 178 7.74 0.49 -6.86
N LEU A 179 7.85 -0.31 -5.81
CA LEU A 179 7.17 -1.60 -5.67
C LEU A 179 5.98 -1.44 -4.71
N ILE A 180 4.77 -1.68 -5.20
CA ILE A 180 3.57 -1.66 -4.36
C ILE A 180 3.00 -3.06 -4.25
N ILE A 181 2.76 -3.51 -3.03
CA ILE A 181 2.13 -4.80 -2.72
C ILE A 181 0.78 -4.56 -2.07
N TYR A 182 -0.27 -5.13 -2.66
CA TYR A 182 -1.62 -5.12 -2.09
C TYR A 182 -1.96 -6.49 -1.50
N ASP A 183 -2.03 -6.60 -0.20
CA ASP A 183 -2.35 -7.85 0.52
C ASP A 183 -3.58 -7.67 1.42
N ASP A 184 -4.81 -8.09 1.02
CA ASP A 184 -5.13 -8.71 -0.27
C ASP A 184 -6.31 -7.98 -0.96
N LEU A 185 -6.34 -8.07 -2.27
CA LEU A 185 -7.39 -7.46 -3.08
C LEU A 185 -8.75 -8.18 -2.97
N SER A 186 -8.81 -9.43 -2.47
CA SER A 186 -10.08 -10.09 -2.20
C SER A 186 -10.86 -9.37 -1.09
N LYS A 187 -10.16 -8.95 -0.03
CA LYS A 187 -10.79 -8.16 1.04
C LYS A 187 -11.16 -6.75 0.58
N HIS A 188 -10.34 -6.16 -0.29
CA HIS A 188 -10.70 -4.90 -0.95
C HIS A 188 -12.01 -5.04 -1.73
N ALA A 189 -12.18 -6.11 -2.52
CA ALA A 189 -13.40 -6.36 -3.28
C ALA A 189 -14.62 -6.53 -2.35
N VAL A 190 -14.47 -7.22 -1.21
CA VAL A 190 -15.53 -7.34 -0.20
C VAL A 190 -15.91 -5.97 0.39
N ALA A 191 -14.93 -5.14 0.72
CA ALA A 191 -15.17 -3.79 1.21
C ALA A 191 -15.89 -2.93 0.15
N TYR A 192 -15.46 -2.98 -1.10
CA TYR A 192 -16.09 -2.30 -2.22
C TYR A 192 -17.55 -2.70 -2.39
N LEU A 193 -17.83 -4.02 -2.43
CA LEU A 193 -19.20 -4.54 -2.58
C LEU A 193 -20.10 -4.14 -1.40
N SER A 194 -19.55 -4.05 -0.17
CA SER A 194 -20.33 -3.61 0.99
C SER A 194 -20.79 -2.16 0.91
N LEU A 195 -20.08 -1.31 0.16
CA LEU A 195 -20.44 0.10 -0.04
C LEU A 195 -21.51 0.31 -1.10
N ILE A 196 -21.70 -0.64 -2.03
CA ILE A 196 -22.70 -0.53 -3.10
C ILE A 196 -24.10 -0.88 -2.61
N HIS A 197 -24.22 -1.61 -1.52
CA HIS A 197 -25.49 -2.08 -0.95
C HIS A 197 -26.05 -1.19 0.18
N ILE A 198 -25.55 0.01 0.32
CA ILE A 198 -26.05 1.00 1.30
C ILE A 198 -27.23 1.82 0.68
#